data_120ad266c5b2976840f85b0b56eb1bc1
#
_entry.id   120ad266c5b2976840f85b0b56eb1bc1
#
_cell.length_a   1.000
_cell.length_b   1.000
_cell.length_c   1.000
_cell.angle_alpha   90.00
_cell.angle_beta   90.00
_cell.angle_gamma   90.00
#
_symmetry.space_group_name_H-M   'P 1'
#
loop_
_entity.id
_entity.type
_entity.pdbx_description
1 polymer ?
#
loop_
_entity_poly.entity_id
_entity_poly.type
_entity_poly.pdbx_seq_one_letter_code
_entity_poly.pdbx_strand_id
1 'polypeptide(L)' 'MASGRKKTKRDVEKNYPTQQFVAKLRRLADALERGDRFRLQVAGERVAVPASATINIEHERGSSEEELEFQLKWKNNGD' A
#
# COMPACT_ATOMS: atom_id res chain seq x y z
N MET A 1 7.98 -17.47 -8.38
CA MET A 1 8.18 -17.09 -7.93
C MET A 1 8.26 -16.43 -7.30
N ALA A 2 8.13 -16.29 -7.04
CA ALA A 2 8.21 -15.72 -6.58
C ALA A 2 8.59 -15.19 -6.18
N SER A 3 8.58 -15.12 -6.15
CA SER A 3 8.94 -14.59 -5.92
C SER A 3 9.91 -14.19 -5.52
N GLY A 4 10.61 -14.10 -5.88
CA GLY A 4 11.75 -13.59 -5.44
C GLY A 4 11.66 -12.69 -4.31
N ARG A 5 10.76 -12.88 -3.56
CA ARG A 5 10.51 -12.04 -2.47
C ARG A 5 11.57 -12.15 -1.42
N LYS A 6 12.00 -11.06 -0.89
CA LYS A 6 13.01 -11.08 0.13
C LYS A 6 12.47 -11.59 1.38
N LYS A 7 13.27 -12.30 2.09
CA LYS A 7 12.87 -12.85 3.34
C LYS A 7 12.76 -11.86 4.41
N THR A 8 13.53 -10.78 4.32
CA THR A 8 13.48 -9.79 5.37
C THR A 8 12.23 -8.96 5.31
N LYS A 9 11.51 -9.06 4.21
CA LYS A 9 10.29 -8.32 4.12
C LYS A 9 9.13 -9.09 4.68
N ARG A 10 8.18 -8.39 5.17
CA ARG A 10 7.00 -9.00 5.67
C ARG A 10 5.81 -8.40 4.93
N ASP A 11 5.04 -9.23 4.30
CA ASP A 11 3.86 -8.80 3.59
C ASP A 11 2.64 -9.07 4.42
N VAL A 12 1.86 -8.04 4.64
CA VAL A 12 0.64 -8.17 5.38
C VAL A 12 -0.48 -7.69 4.48
N GLU A 13 -1.45 -8.56 4.28
CA GLU A 13 -2.53 -8.15 3.43
C GLU A 13 -3.85 -8.61 4.02
N LYS A 14 -4.90 -7.95 3.66
CA LYS A 14 -6.20 -8.26 4.18
C LYS A 14 -7.24 -7.93 3.13
N ASN A 15 -8.22 -8.80 3.02
CA ASN A 15 -9.35 -8.56 2.14
C ASN A 15 -10.36 -7.69 2.85
N TYR A 16 -10.87 -6.69 2.17
CA TYR A 16 -11.82 -5.77 2.73
C TYR A 16 -13.10 -5.76 1.90
N PRO A 17 -14.24 -5.58 2.53
CA PRO A 17 -15.44 -5.29 1.76
C PRO A 17 -15.25 -4.00 0.98
N THR A 18 -15.91 -3.90 -0.15
CA THR A 18 -15.73 -2.77 -1.04
C THR A 18 -15.92 -1.43 -0.36
N GLN A 19 -16.92 -1.32 0.48
CA GLN A 19 -17.18 -0.04 1.16
C GLN A 19 -16.03 0.40 2.04
N GLN A 20 -15.43 -0.55 2.75
CA GLN A 20 -14.31 -0.22 3.60
C GLN A 20 -13.08 0.13 2.78
N PHE A 21 -12.90 -0.57 1.69
CA PHE A 21 -11.80 -0.29 0.79
C PHE A 21 -11.93 1.11 0.21
N VAL A 22 -13.12 1.47 -0.22
CA VAL A 22 -13.37 2.79 -0.79
C VAL A 22 -13.10 3.88 0.25
N ALA A 23 -13.55 3.66 1.48
CA ALA A 23 -13.31 4.64 2.52
C ALA A 23 -11.84 4.88 2.77
N LYS A 24 -11.04 3.81 2.76
CA LYS A 24 -9.61 3.95 2.93
C LYS A 24 -8.98 4.68 1.76
N LEU A 25 -9.43 4.38 0.56
CA LEU A 25 -8.93 5.08 -0.62
C LEU A 25 -9.23 6.57 -0.58
N ARG A 26 -10.43 6.92 -0.13
CA ARG A 26 -10.78 8.34 -0.06
C ARG A 26 -9.91 9.08 0.95
N ARG A 27 -9.67 8.45 2.08
CA ARG A 27 -8.80 9.06 3.08
C ARG A 27 -7.38 9.22 2.57
N LEU A 28 -6.90 8.23 1.85
CA LEU A 28 -5.57 8.31 1.26
C LEU A 28 -5.49 9.43 0.24
N ALA A 29 -6.48 9.51 -0.63
CA ALA A 29 -6.51 10.55 -1.64
C ALA A 29 -6.50 11.94 -0.99
N ASP A 30 -7.29 12.11 0.06
CA ASP A 30 -7.33 13.38 0.76
C ASP A 30 -5.99 13.74 1.38
N ALA A 31 -5.34 12.76 2.00
CA ALA A 31 -4.05 13.01 2.62
C ALA A 31 -3.01 13.40 1.58
N LEU A 32 -3.00 12.69 0.46
CA LEU A 32 -2.06 12.99 -0.60
C LEU A 32 -2.29 14.38 -1.17
N GLU A 33 -3.55 14.74 -1.32
CA GLU A 33 -3.89 16.04 -1.87
C GLU A 33 -3.43 17.17 -0.96
N ARG A 34 -3.49 16.96 0.35
CA ARG A 34 -3.06 17.96 1.31
C ARG A 34 -1.57 17.91 1.62
N GLY A 35 -0.88 16.89 1.14
CA GLY A 35 0.52 16.74 1.47
C GLY A 35 0.75 16.28 2.89
N ASP A 36 -0.20 15.56 3.44
CA ASP A 36 -0.12 15.09 4.82
C ASP A 36 0.36 13.67 4.91
N ARG A 37 0.85 13.31 6.08
CA ARG A 37 1.13 11.94 6.39
C ARG A 37 -0.17 11.16 6.47
N PHE A 38 -0.15 9.92 6.06
CA PHE A 38 -1.34 9.08 6.08
C PHE A 38 -1.12 7.89 6.99
N ARG A 39 -2.08 7.62 7.86
CA ARG A 39 -1.99 6.47 8.76
C ARG A 39 -3.15 5.54 8.53
N LEU A 40 -2.85 4.25 8.54
CA LEU A 40 -3.91 3.28 8.44
C LEU A 40 -3.48 1.98 9.11
N GLN A 41 -4.44 1.12 9.31
CA GLN A 41 -4.19 -0.20 9.84
C GLN A 41 -4.47 -1.23 8.77
N VAL A 42 -3.58 -2.20 8.65
CA VAL A 42 -3.78 -3.33 7.75
C VAL A 42 -3.60 -4.58 8.57
N ALA A 43 -4.65 -5.38 8.69
CA ALA A 43 -4.61 -6.61 9.46
C ALA A 43 -4.06 -6.38 10.86
N GLY A 44 -4.51 -5.32 11.50
CA GLY A 44 -4.10 -5.03 12.86
C GLY A 44 -2.78 -4.33 13.00
N GLU A 45 -2.09 -4.09 11.92
CA GLU A 45 -0.79 -3.47 11.96
C GLU A 45 -0.89 -2.03 11.52
N ARG A 46 -0.28 -1.13 12.27
CA ARG A 46 -0.33 0.29 11.92
C ARG A 46 0.74 0.63 10.92
N VAL A 47 0.35 1.42 9.94
CA VAL A 47 1.29 1.87 8.92
C VAL A 47 1.19 3.38 8.84
N ALA A 48 2.34 4.05 8.92
CA ALA A 48 2.39 5.50 8.76
C ALA A 48 3.13 5.81 7.48
N VAL A 49 2.42 6.39 6.52
CA VAL A 49 2.98 6.70 5.22
C VAL A 49 3.41 8.16 5.23
N PRO A 50 4.69 8.44 5.02
CA PRO A 50 5.14 9.83 5.04
C PRO A 50 4.67 10.59 3.82
N ALA A 51 4.58 11.90 3.95
CA ALA A 51 4.16 12.73 2.84
C ALA A 51 5.13 12.64 1.67
N SER A 52 6.36 12.25 1.95
CA SER A 52 7.39 12.18 0.91
C SER A 52 7.41 10.86 0.15
N ALA A 53 6.50 9.96 0.45
CA ALA A 53 6.48 8.68 -0.26
C ALA A 53 6.34 8.90 -1.76
N THR A 54 7.01 8.06 -2.53
CA THR A 54 6.82 8.10 -3.97
C THR A 54 5.65 7.22 -4.34
N ILE A 55 4.95 7.61 -5.37
CA ILE A 55 3.73 6.90 -5.74
C ILE A 55 3.82 6.44 -7.19
N ASN A 56 3.30 5.25 -7.42
CA ASN A 56 3.19 4.73 -8.76
C ASN A 56 2.05 3.72 -8.83
N ILE A 57 1.67 3.38 -10.01
CA ILE A 57 0.63 2.38 -10.24
C ILE A 57 1.27 1.27 -11.05
N GLU A 58 1.05 0.05 -10.62
CA GLU A 58 1.65 -1.09 -11.29
C GLU A 58 0.56 -2.05 -11.73
N HIS A 59 0.70 -2.57 -12.92
CA HIS A 59 -0.21 -3.55 -13.46
C HIS A 59 0.58 -4.78 -13.83
N GLU A 60 0.15 -5.91 -13.36
CA GLU A 60 0.83 -7.16 -13.61
C GLU A 60 -0.14 -8.15 -14.20
N ARG A 61 0.24 -8.76 -15.31
CA ARG A 61 -0.60 -9.73 -15.95
C ARG A 61 0.09 -11.07 -15.98
N GLY A 62 -0.55 -12.06 -15.38
CA GLY A 62 -0.02 -13.42 -15.39
C GLY A 62 -0.84 -14.28 -16.31
N SER A 63 -0.59 -15.57 -16.26
CA SER A 63 -1.30 -16.50 -17.12
C SER A 63 -2.72 -16.76 -16.63
N SER A 64 -2.97 -16.65 -15.36
CA SER A 64 -4.31 -16.92 -14.83
C SER A 64 -4.89 -15.80 -14.00
N GLU A 65 -4.12 -14.77 -13.70
CA GLU A 65 -4.64 -13.66 -12.91
C GLU A 65 -4.00 -12.38 -13.34
N GLU A 66 -4.64 -11.30 -12.96
CA GLU A 66 -4.18 -9.97 -13.25
C GLU A 66 -4.25 -9.16 -11.98
N GLU A 67 -3.33 -8.23 -11.81
CA GLU A 67 -3.23 -7.47 -10.58
C GLU A 67 -3.00 -6.01 -10.88
N LEU A 68 -3.70 -5.15 -10.17
CA LEU A 68 -3.48 -3.71 -10.26
C LEU A 68 -3.14 -3.21 -8.87
N GLU A 69 -2.03 -2.49 -8.75
CA GLU A 69 -1.56 -2.01 -7.45
C GLU A 69 -1.32 -0.52 -7.48
N PHE A 70 -1.81 0.16 -6.45
CA PHE A 70 -1.45 1.54 -6.21
C PHE A 70 -0.40 1.50 -5.13
N GLN A 71 0.81 1.94 -5.44
CA GLN A 71 1.95 1.75 -4.55
C GLN A 71 2.46 3.07 -4.00
N LEU A 72 2.75 3.05 -2.71
CA LEU A 72 3.42 4.15 -2.04
C LEU A 72 4.67 3.58 -1.43
N LYS A 73 5.81 4.12 -1.77
CA LYS A 73 7.09 3.58 -1.32
C LYS A 73 7.92 4.65 -0.64
N TRP A 74 8.55 4.27 0.43
CA TRP A 74 9.45 5.17 1.12
C TRP A 74 10.53 4.36 1.80
N LYS A 75 11.61 5.00 2.15
CA LYS A 75 12.70 4.34 2.83
C LYS A 75 12.48 4.37 4.32
N ASN A 76 12.80 3.27 4.96
CA ASN A 76 12.86 3.27 6.40
C ASN A 76 14.12 3.98 6.79
N ASN A 77 14.01 4.83 7.74
CA ASN A 77 15.16 5.60 8.16
C ASN A 77 15.93 4.96 9.19
N GLY A 78 16.05 3.74 9.09
CA GLY A 78 16.81 3.12 10.02
C GLY A 78 16.33 3.03 11.21
N ASP A 79 15.56 3.29 11.15
CA ASP A 79 15.21 3.14 12.28
C ASP A 79 14.80 2.14 12.34
#